data_d59df6a97ff24d763764adbda55d279a
#
_entry.id   d59df6a97ff24d763764adbda55d279a
#
_cell.length_a   1.000
_cell.length_b   1.000
_cell.length_c   1.000
_cell.angle_alpha   90.00
_cell.angle_beta   90.00
_cell.angle_gamma   90.00
#
_symmetry.space_group_name_H-M   'P 1'
#
loop_
_entity.id
_entity.type
_entity.pdbx_description
1 polymer ?
#
loop_
_entity_poly.entity_id
_entity_poly.type
_entity_poly.pdbx_seq_one_letter_code
_entity_poly.pdbx_strand_id
1 'polypeptide(L)'
;MRLSVGILGVVAALGLSVAPALAQKSGGTLKMYIADNPPSTSIHEEATTSTVVPFMGLYNNLVVFDQQIPQNSLESIRPDLAESWAWSEDGKKLTFKLVGNAKWHDGKPFTSADVKCTWDMLTGKSETQKLRKNPRISWYWNLKEVTTNGDREVTFHLGQPQPSLLILLASGYSPVYSCHVPTAQMRTKPIGTGPFKLGEFKQKEIVKLVRNPDYFKKGKPYLDGIDMPIVPARGTAMLGFVSGRYDLTSPYAVTIPLLKDIKAQASTAVCEVAPMNNSTNLIVNSEAPPFNNADIRRAMLLTIDRKAFIEILAQGAGEAGGVMEPAPGGVWGMPKELFDTVKGYGPDVAKNRAEAQALMKKAGYGPDNRLKLKVSTRNHLLYRDPAVILIDQLKEIYIDGELDLVDTALWFNKVARKDYSVGLNTTGNGVDDPDQTYFEHYACKSERNYVGYCNPEIEKLFPIQSAERDIEKRKKLVWEIDKQILEEGFRPIIMWNASGTCWQPHVKGYRPMVNSLYNGSRFEDVWLDK
;
A
#
# COMPACT_ATOMS: atom_id res chain seq x y z
N MET A 1 -43.35 70.83 -28.61
CA MET A 1 -43.13 70.24 -27.27
C MET A 1 -42.37 68.96 -27.44
N ARG A 2 -41.07 68.95 -27.17
CA ARG A 2 -40.21 67.75 -27.19
C ARG A 2 -39.85 67.39 -25.76
N LEU A 3 -40.29 66.23 -25.29
CA LEU A 3 -39.88 65.68 -24.01
C LEU A 3 -38.57 64.86 -24.19
N SER A 4 -37.54 65.28 -23.49
CA SER A 4 -36.28 64.53 -23.38
C SER A 4 -36.37 63.61 -22.18
N VAL A 5 -36.22 62.29 -22.39
CA VAL A 5 -36.11 61.27 -21.33
C VAL A 5 -34.63 61.01 -21.03
N GLY A 6 -34.17 61.34 -19.84
CA GLY A 6 -32.83 61.08 -19.39
C GLY A 6 -32.75 59.62 -18.82
N ILE A 7 -31.81 58.84 -19.35
CA ILE A 7 -31.49 57.50 -18.85
C ILE A 7 -30.38 57.64 -17.80
N LEU A 8 -30.69 57.38 -16.53
CA LEU A 8 -29.69 57.19 -15.46
C LEU A 8 -29.12 55.75 -15.57
N GLY A 9 -27.86 55.65 -15.95
CA GLY A 9 -27.12 54.41 -15.91
C GLY A 9 -26.62 54.15 -14.48
N VAL A 10 -27.12 53.06 -13.85
CA VAL A 10 -26.60 52.53 -12.58
C VAL A 10 -25.41 51.63 -12.92
N VAL A 11 -24.19 52.07 -12.59
CA VAL A 11 -22.98 51.24 -12.64
C VAL A 11 -22.92 50.41 -11.37
N ALA A 12 -23.27 49.13 -11.46
CA ALA A 12 -23.06 48.17 -10.40
C ALA A 12 -21.58 47.75 -10.35
N ALA A 13 -20.82 48.25 -9.41
CA ALA A 13 -19.47 47.82 -9.12
C ALA A 13 -19.52 46.39 -8.50
N LEU A 14 -19.23 45.34 -9.27
CA LEU A 14 -18.97 43.99 -8.78
C LEU A 14 -17.62 44.01 -8.04
N GLY A 15 -17.68 44.10 -6.73
CA GLY A 15 -16.53 43.85 -5.84
C GLY A 15 -16.12 42.39 -5.91
N LEU A 16 -15.09 42.06 -6.71
CA LEU A 16 -14.39 40.77 -6.60
C LEU A 16 -13.73 40.69 -5.22
N SER A 17 -14.37 39.98 -4.29
CA SER A 17 -13.74 39.58 -3.04
C SER A 17 -12.65 38.55 -3.37
N VAL A 18 -11.40 39.00 -3.54
CA VAL A 18 -10.22 38.18 -3.58
C VAL A 18 -10.06 37.62 -2.15
N ALA A 19 -10.51 36.40 -1.90
CA ALA A 19 -10.15 35.70 -0.68
C ALA A 19 -8.61 35.65 -0.63
N PRO A 20 -7.97 36.03 0.50
CA PRO A 20 -6.52 35.94 0.62
C PRO A 20 -6.13 34.46 0.47
N ALA A 21 -5.42 34.14 -0.60
CA ALA A 21 -4.72 32.88 -0.69
C ALA A 21 -3.73 32.87 0.49
N LEU A 22 -3.96 32.03 1.51
CA LEU A 22 -3.02 31.85 2.61
C LEU A 22 -1.69 31.43 2.00
N ALA A 23 -0.71 32.33 2.03
CA ALA A 23 0.61 32.05 1.52
C ALA A 23 1.18 30.85 2.31
N GLN A 24 1.65 29.82 1.60
CA GLN A 24 2.26 28.65 2.19
C GLN A 24 3.49 29.08 3.03
N LYS A 25 3.51 28.73 4.31
CA LYS A 25 4.61 29.06 5.21
C LYS A 25 5.72 28.02 5.05
N SER A 26 6.96 28.51 5.03
CA SER A 26 8.14 27.65 5.05
C SER A 26 8.72 27.62 6.47
N GLY A 27 9.17 26.46 6.92
CA GLY A 27 9.79 26.25 8.23
C GLY A 27 9.00 25.31 9.13
N GLY A 28 9.61 25.01 10.28
CA GLY A 28 9.04 24.12 11.29
C GLY A 28 9.27 22.62 11.01
N THR A 29 9.25 21.85 12.08
CA THR A 29 9.39 20.38 12.04
C THR A 29 8.05 19.73 12.33
N LEU A 30 7.57 18.89 11.40
CA LEU A 30 6.37 18.07 11.58
C LEU A 30 6.68 16.97 12.59
N LYS A 31 5.85 16.84 13.62
CA LYS A 31 5.94 15.77 14.61
C LYS A 31 4.85 14.75 14.37
N MET A 32 5.23 13.54 13.99
CA MET A 32 4.30 12.41 13.85
C MET A 32 4.93 11.18 14.48
N TYR A 33 4.13 10.22 14.93
CA TYR A 33 4.66 8.93 15.37
C TYR A 33 4.53 7.90 14.26
N ILE A 34 5.34 6.84 14.32
CA ILE A 34 5.15 5.61 13.55
C ILE A 34 4.93 4.44 14.51
N ALA A 35 4.02 3.53 14.14
CA ALA A 35 3.57 2.47 15.04
C ALA A 35 4.50 1.24 15.05
N ASP A 36 5.45 1.15 14.14
CA ASP A 36 6.27 -0.04 13.95
C ASP A 36 7.71 0.32 13.57
N ASN A 37 8.65 -0.55 13.93
CA ASN A 37 10.07 -0.34 13.71
C ASN A 37 10.48 -0.73 12.28
N PRO A 38 11.02 0.20 11.46
CA PRO A 38 11.52 -0.15 10.13
C PRO A 38 12.67 -1.15 10.21
N PRO A 39 12.65 -2.25 9.43
CA PRO A 39 13.78 -3.21 9.41
C PRO A 39 15.06 -2.60 8.83
N SER A 40 14.94 -1.72 7.84
CA SER A 40 16.02 -0.98 7.21
C SER A 40 15.47 0.24 6.45
N THR A 41 16.35 1.07 5.88
CA THR A 41 15.96 2.21 5.04
C THR A 41 15.82 1.85 3.55
N SER A 42 16.09 0.59 3.17
CA SER A 42 16.07 0.14 1.77
C SER A 42 14.66 -0.23 1.31
N ILE A 43 13.98 0.68 0.62
CA ILE A 43 12.61 0.46 0.12
C ILE A 43 12.53 -0.75 -0.82
N HIS A 44 13.52 -0.94 -1.70
CA HIS A 44 13.48 -2.05 -2.65
C HIS A 44 13.63 -3.43 -2.00
N GLU A 45 14.32 -3.53 -0.85
CA GLU A 45 14.53 -4.80 -0.17
C GLU A 45 13.45 -5.16 0.85
N GLU A 46 12.65 -4.19 1.30
CA GLU A 46 11.69 -4.45 2.36
C GLU A 46 10.26 -4.58 1.84
N ALA A 47 9.55 -5.58 2.34
CA ALA A 47 8.17 -5.89 1.94
C ALA A 47 7.13 -5.21 2.86
N THR A 48 7.52 -4.19 3.62
CA THR A 48 6.68 -3.57 4.65
C THR A 48 6.52 -2.07 4.49
N THR A 49 5.29 -1.59 4.74
CA THR A 49 4.98 -0.17 4.84
C THR A 49 5.71 0.53 5.98
N SER A 50 6.15 -0.22 7.00
CA SER A 50 6.99 0.32 8.08
C SER A 50 8.30 0.93 7.56
N THR A 51 8.77 0.53 6.36
CA THR A 51 9.90 1.17 5.66
C THR A 51 9.43 2.30 4.75
N VAL A 52 8.38 2.11 3.95
CA VAL A 52 7.95 3.13 2.98
C VAL A 52 7.47 4.40 3.66
N VAL A 53 6.62 4.28 4.68
CA VAL A 53 6.04 5.45 5.36
C VAL A 53 7.10 6.43 5.86
N PRO A 54 8.13 6.03 6.62
CA PRO A 54 9.13 6.98 7.09
C PRO A 54 10.16 7.39 6.04
N PHE A 55 10.40 6.60 4.99
CA PHE A 55 11.54 6.84 4.11
C PHE A 55 11.17 7.24 2.67
N MET A 56 9.89 7.25 2.28
CA MET A 56 9.47 7.70 0.94
C MET A 56 9.95 9.11 0.62
N GLY A 57 9.97 10.01 1.61
CA GLY A 57 10.43 11.39 1.45
C GLY A 57 11.93 11.56 1.19
N LEU A 58 12.73 10.49 1.30
CA LEU A 58 14.16 10.50 0.94
C LEU A 58 14.39 10.36 -0.58
N TYR A 59 13.40 9.89 -1.31
CA TYR A 59 13.55 9.46 -2.71
C TYR A 59 12.57 10.17 -3.63
N ASN A 60 12.85 10.10 -4.92
CA ASN A 60 11.90 10.37 -5.99
C ASN A 60 11.76 9.15 -6.91
N ASN A 61 10.63 9.09 -7.58
CA ASN A 61 10.32 8.15 -8.64
C ASN A 61 10.46 8.82 -10.01
N LEU A 62 10.26 8.10 -11.11
CA LEU A 62 10.10 8.74 -12.43
C LEU A 62 8.82 9.57 -12.48
N VAL A 63 7.74 9.01 -11.98
CA VAL A 63 6.42 9.64 -11.84
C VAL A 63 5.88 9.34 -10.45
N VAL A 64 4.94 10.13 -9.96
CA VAL A 64 4.38 10.00 -8.61
C VAL A 64 2.87 10.24 -8.65
N PHE A 65 2.10 9.59 -7.78
CA PHE A 65 0.69 9.97 -7.59
C PHE A 65 0.61 11.34 -6.92
N ASP A 66 -0.30 12.18 -7.42
CA ASP A 66 -0.58 13.49 -6.84
C ASP A 66 -0.98 13.34 -5.37
N GLN A 67 -0.18 13.95 -4.48
CA GLN A 67 -0.36 13.82 -3.04
C GLN A 67 -1.61 14.54 -2.51
N GLN A 68 -2.33 15.27 -3.38
CA GLN A 68 -3.55 16.00 -3.05
C GLN A 68 -4.83 15.30 -3.57
N ILE A 69 -4.69 14.20 -4.32
CA ILE A 69 -5.82 13.44 -4.86
C ILE A 69 -6.05 12.18 -4.03
N PRO A 70 -7.22 12.01 -3.36
CA PRO A 70 -7.48 10.87 -2.51
C PRO A 70 -7.44 9.50 -3.21
N GLN A 71 -7.90 9.43 -4.47
CA GLN A 71 -7.91 8.19 -5.25
C GLN A 71 -6.72 8.14 -6.20
N ASN A 72 -5.88 7.08 -6.05
CA ASN A 72 -4.79 6.84 -7.00
C ASN A 72 -5.34 6.24 -8.29
N SER A 73 -4.98 6.83 -9.43
CA SER A 73 -5.36 6.39 -10.77
C SER A 73 -4.33 6.86 -11.80
N LEU A 74 -4.47 6.45 -13.07
CA LEU A 74 -3.62 6.96 -14.15
C LEU A 74 -3.69 8.48 -14.27
N GLU A 75 -4.88 9.08 -14.08
CA GLU A 75 -5.14 10.52 -14.19
C GLU A 75 -4.51 11.30 -13.02
N SER A 76 -4.27 10.64 -11.88
CA SER A 76 -3.61 11.25 -10.73
C SER A 76 -2.07 11.20 -10.78
N ILE A 77 -1.48 10.56 -11.80
CA ILE A 77 -0.02 10.50 -11.97
C ILE A 77 0.52 11.86 -12.42
N ARG A 78 1.61 12.29 -11.80
CA ARG A 78 2.29 13.57 -12.05
C ARG A 78 3.77 13.35 -12.33
N PRO A 79 4.42 14.29 -13.05
CA PRO A 79 5.87 14.35 -13.20
C PRO A 79 6.60 14.34 -11.85
N ASP A 80 7.75 13.61 -11.80
CA ASP A 80 8.67 13.64 -10.66
C ASP A 80 10.11 13.76 -11.19
N LEU A 81 10.92 12.72 -11.28
CA LEU A 81 12.22 12.77 -11.96
C LEU A 81 12.09 12.76 -13.50
N ALA A 82 10.96 12.34 -14.04
CA ALA A 82 10.61 12.55 -15.42
C ALA A 82 9.71 13.79 -15.57
N GLU A 83 10.01 14.67 -16.51
CA GLU A 83 9.19 15.83 -16.86
C GLU A 83 8.03 15.47 -17.79
N SER A 84 8.19 14.37 -18.57
CA SER A 84 7.16 13.86 -19.48
C SER A 84 7.42 12.40 -19.84
N TRP A 85 6.41 11.74 -20.39
CA TRP A 85 6.49 10.37 -20.88
C TRP A 85 5.58 10.13 -22.08
N ALA A 86 5.90 9.13 -22.88
CA ALA A 86 5.09 8.72 -24.02
C ALA A 86 5.17 7.21 -24.25
N TRP A 87 4.04 6.62 -24.61
CA TRP A 87 3.95 5.24 -25.08
C TRP A 87 4.16 5.19 -26.61
N SER A 88 4.83 4.13 -27.09
CA SER A 88 4.80 3.77 -28.50
C SER A 88 3.38 3.33 -28.92
N GLU A 89 3.08 3.41 -30.21
CA GLU A 89 1.79 3.05 -30.77
C GLU A 89 1.39 1.59 -30.44
N ASP A 90 2.35 0.66 -30.49
CA ASP A 90 2.17 -0.74 -30.13
C ASP A 90 2.07 -1.00 -28.61
N GLY A 91 2.30 0.03 -27.77
CA GLY A 91 2.23 -0.05 -26.32
C GLY A 91 3.37 -0.86 -25.67
N LYS A 92 4.46 -1.14 -26.41
CA LYS A 92 5.58 -1.95 -25.91
C LYS A 92 6.80 -1.13 -25.49
N LYS A 93 6.79 0.17 -25.69
CA LYS A 93 7.84 1.08 -25.24
C LYS A 93 7.25 2.22 -24.46
N LEU A 94 7.83 2.50 -23.30
CA LEU A 94 7.50 3.67 -22.48
C LEU A 94 8.75 4.52 -22.34
N THR A 95 8.78 5.69 -22.99
CA THR A 95 9.91 6.60 -23.00
C THR A 95 9.66 7.78 -22.06
N PHE A 96 10.63 8.10 -21.23
CA PHE A 96 10.63 9.22 -20.30
C PHE A 96 11.69 10.25 -20.68
N LYS A 97 11.34 11.53 -20.60
CA LYS A 97 12.28 12.65 -20.59
C LYS A 97 12.53 13.05 -19.14
N LEU A 98 13.80 13.11 -18.74
CA LEU A 98 14.21 13.34 -17.36
C LEU A 98 14.47 14.82 -17.07
N VAL A 99 14.21 15.25 -15.83
CA VAL A 99 14.58 16.58 -15.35
C VAL A 99 16.10 16.76 -15.38
N GLY A 100 16.58 17.96 -15.75
CA GLY A 100 18.03 18.20 -15.88
C GLY A 100 18.72 18.81 -14.66
N ASN A 101 17.96 19.10 -13.58
CA ASN A 101 18.43 19.84 -12.42
C ASN A 101 18.40 19.03 -11.10
N ALA A 102 17.99 17.76 -11.14
CA ALA A 102 17.98 16.91 -9.96
C ALA A 102 19.39 16.46 -9.57
N LYS A 103 19.65 16.45 -8.27
CA LYS A 103 20.90 15.97 -7.67
C LYS A 103 20.61 14.96 -6.57
N TRP A 104 21.51 14.01 -6.44
CA TRP A 104 21.55 13.13 -5.29
C TRP A 104 21.89 13.91 -4.00
N HIS A 105 21.54 13.39 -2.85
CA HIS A 105 21.81 14.02 -1.55
C HIS A 105 23.30 14.30 -1.29
N ASP A 106 24.19 13.63 -1.98
CA ASP A 106 25.64 13.84 -1.96
C ASP A 106 26.15 14.85 -3.00
N GLY A 107 25.23 15.50 -3.74
CA GLY A 107 25.52 16.55 -4.71
C GLY A 107 25.80 16.09 -6.12
N LYS A 108 25.92 14.79 -6.39
CA LYS A 108 26.13 14.25 -7.75
C LYS A 108 24.88 14.43 -8.61
N PRO A 109 25.03 14.63 -9.92
CA PRO A 109 23.89 14.77 -10.83
C PRO A 109 23.13 13.45 -10.95
N PHE A 110 21.80 13.55 -11.08
CA PHE A 110 20.93 12.45 -11.49
C PHE A 110 20.90 12.37 -13.00
N THR A 111 20.99 11.16 -13.56
CA THR A 111 20.99 10.90 -15.00
C THR A 111 20.18 9.65 -15.37
N SER A 112 19.99 9.42 -16.67
CA SER A 112 19.36 8.23 -17.23
C SER A 112 20.10 6.93 -16.86
N ALA A 113 21.41 7.00 -16.62
CA ALA A 113 22.21 5.86 -16.16
C ALA A 113 21.74 5.34 -14.79
N ASP A 114 21.31 6.21 -13.88
CA ASP A 114 20.76 5.81 -12.57
C ASP A 114 19.42 5.07 -12.73
N VAL A 115 18.58 5.52 -13.66
CA VAL A 115 17.32 4.85 -13.98
C VAL A 115 17.59 3.44 -14.53
N LYS A 116 18.43 3.34 -15.56
CA LYS A 116 18.80 2.04 -16.12
C LYS A 116 19.38 1.11 -15.05
N CYS A 117 20.32 1.60 -14.25
CA CYS A 117 20.95 0.86 -13.16
C CYS A 117 19.92 0.34 -12.14
N THR A 118 18.92 1.17 -11.78
CA THR A 118 17.87 0.77 -10.85
C THR A 118 17.06 -0.41 -11.39
N TRP A 119 16.59 -0.35 -12.65
CA TRP A 119 15.79 -1.45 -13.20
C TRP A 119 16.61 -2.66 -13.62
N ASP A 120 17.88 -2.51 -14.01
CA ASP A 120 18.79 -3.64 -14.17
C ASP A 120 18.99 -4.39 -12.83
N MET A 121 19.13 -3.66 -11.73
CA MET A 121 19.17 -4.22 -10.37
C MET A 121 17.86 -4.95 -10.01
N LEU A 122 16.70 -4.31 -10.23
CA LEU A 122 15.38 -4.85 -9.89
C LEU A 122 15.01 -6.07 -10.75
N THR A 123 15.49 -6.16 -11.98
CA THR A 123 15.28 -7.32 -12.85
C THR A 123 16.37 -8.39 -12.75
N GLY A 124 17.34 -8.19 -11.84
CA GLY A 124 18.45 -9.13 -11.63
C GLY A 124 19.52 -9.13 -12.71
N LYS A 125 19.51 -8.15 -13.63
CA LYS A 125 20.47 -8.01 -14.74
C LYS A 125 21.76 -7.29 -14.36
N SER A 126 21.77 -6.57 -13.22
CA SER A 126 22.97 -5.87 -12.76
C SER A 126 24.01 -6.85 -12.25
N GLU A 127 25.26 -6.70 -12.72
CA GLU A 127 26.40 -7.48 -12.24
C GLU A 127 26.94 -6.93 -10.91
N THR A 128 26.82 -5.61 -10.69
CA THR A 128 27.46 -4.90 -9.59
C THR A 128 26.50 -4.55 -8.44
N GLN A 129 25.23 -4.28 -8.74
CA GLN A 129 24.20 -3.91 -7.77
C GLN A 129 23.23 -5.07 -7.55
N LYS A 130 23.32 -5.71 -6.39
CA LYS A 130 22.45 -6.85 -6.05
C LYS A 130 21.68 -6.57 -4.77
N LEU A 131 20.37 -6.78 -4.82
CA LEU A 131 19.51 -6.74 -3.65
C LEU A 131 19.66 -8.04 -2.84
N ARG A 132 19.66 -7.92 -1.51
CA ARG A 132 19.60 -9.08 -0.61
C ARG A 132 18.29 -9.86 -0.78
N LYS A 133 17.20 -9.14 -1.07
CA LYS A 133 15.85 -9.65 -1.37
C LYS A 133 15.24 -8.73 -2.41
N ASN A 134 14.34 -9.25 -3.21
CA ASN A 134 13.62 -8.47 -4.21
C ASN A 134 12.12 -8.83 -4.22
N PRO A 135 11.37 -8.39 -3.22
CA PRO A 135 9.96 -8.79 -3.06
C PRO A 135 9.04 -8.32 -4.19
N ARG A 136 9.53 -7.45 -5.07
CA ARG A 136 8.76 -6.88 -6.19
C ARG A 136 9.34 -7.18 -7.57
N ILE A 137 10.22 -8.16 -7.70
CA ILE A 137 10.76 -8.58 -8.99
C ILE A 137 9.66 -8.95 -9.98
N SER A 138 8.58 -9.53 -9.49
CA SER A 138 7.41 -9.93 -10.28
C SER A 138 6.65 -8.76 -10.91
N TRP A 139 6.78 -7.53 -10.41
CA TRP A 139 6.17 -6.33 -11.02
C TRP A 139 6.74 -6.05 -12.42
N TYR A 140 7.99 -6.47 -12.65
CA TYR A 140 8.75 -6.22 -13.88
C TYR A 140 8.87 -7.47 -14.75
N TRP A 141 7.95 -8.44 -14.60
CA TRP A 141 7.96 -9.71 -15.34
C TRP A 141 8.02 -9.54 -16.86
N ASN A 142 7.42 -8.46 -17.37
CA ASN A 142 7.30 -8.15 -18.78
C ASN A 142 8.42 -7.22 -19.30
N LEU A 143 9.27 -6.68 -18.40
CA LEU A 143 10.33 -5.75 -18.76
C LEU A 143 11.53 -6.49 -19.38
N LYS A 144 11.76 -6.25 -20.67
CA LYS A 144 12.88 -6.86 -21.41
C LYS A 144 14.19 -6.14 -21.14
N GLU A 145 14.18 -4.81 -21.25
CA GLU A 145 15.36 -3.98 -21.00
C GLU A 145 14.98 -2.51 -20.76
N VAL A 146 15.92 -1.76 -20.22
CA VAL A 146 15.88 -0.30 -20.15
C VAL A 146 17.06 0.26 -20.92
N THR A 147 16.79 1.12 -21.90
CA THR A 147 17.83 1.78 -22.71
C THR A 147 17.87 3.27 -22.42
N THR A 148 19.03 3.89 -22.64
CA THR A 148 19.24 5.33 -22.45
C THR A 148 19.59 5.99 -23.77
N ASN A 149 19.20 7.27 -23.93
CA ASN A 149 19.62 8.13 -25.03
C ASN A 149 20.13 9.45 -24.45
N GLY A 150 21.47 9.57 -24.33
CA GLY A 150 22.10 10.63 -23.54
C GLY A 150 21.72 10.57 -22.07
N ASP A 151 21.96 11.67 -21.35
CA ASP A 151 21.75 11.74 -19.88
C ASP A 151 20.30 11.94 -19.46
N ARG A 152 19.40 12.27 -20.38
CA ARG A 152 18.05 12.77 -20.06
C ARG A 152 16.90 12.00 -20.70
N GLU A 153 17.16 10.88 -21.35
CA GLU A 153 16.10 10.06 -21.92
C GLU A 153 16.30 8.59 -21.60
N VAL A 154 15.21 7.93 -21.24
CA VAL A 154 15.22 6.51 -20.91
C VAL A 154 13.97 5.84 -21.49
N THR A 155 14.13 4.64 -22.06
CA THR A 155 13.03 3.86 -22.62
C THR A 155 12.96 2.48 -21.97
N PHE A 156 11.78 2.14 -21.46
CA PHE A 156 11.42 0.81 -20.98
C PHE A 156 10.85 -0.01 -22.12
N HIS A 157 11.47 -1.14 -22.44
CA HIS A 157 11.04 -2.05 -23.51
C HIS A 157 10.33 -3.25 -22.91
N LEU A 158 9.11 -3.52 -23.35
CA LEU A 158 8.23 -4.58 -22.86
C LEU A 158 8.08 -5.71 -23.89
N GLY A 159 7.81 -6.93 -23.42
CA GLY A 159 7.50 -8.06 -24.28
C GLY A 159 6.11 -7.97 -24.92
N GLN A 160 5.16 -7.37 -24.22
CA GLN A 160 3.79 -7.11 -24.66
C GLN A 160 3.28 -5.79 -24.07
N PRO A 161 2.16 -5.22 -24.54
CA PRO A 161 1.55 -4.05 -23.91
C PRO A 161 1.25 -4.30 -22.42
N GLN A 162 1.56 -3.31 -21.58
CA GLN A 162 1.28 -3.35 -20.13
C GLN A 162 1.01 -1.93 -19.62
N PRO A 163 -0.22 -1.43 -19.77
CA PRO A 163 -0.58 -0.08 -19.32
C PRO A 163 -0.32 0.16 -17.82
N SER A 164 -0.45 -0.90 -17.00
CA SER A 164 -0.19 -0.87 -15.55
C SER A 164 1.24 -0.51 -15.18
N LEU A 165 2.24 -0.65 -16.07
CA LEU A 165 3.63 -0.30 -15.75
C LEU A 165 3.76 1.13 -15.23
N LEU A 166 3.04 2.09 -15.82
CA LEU A 166 3.09 3.49 -15.40
C LEU A 166 2.56 3.67 -13.96
N ILE A 167 1.49 2.93 -13.60
CA ILE A 167 0.93 2.90 -12.24
C ILE A 167 1.96 2.31 -11.26
N LEU A 168 2.61 1.20 -11.63
CA LEU A 168 3.63 0.55 -10.81
C LEU A 168 4.84 1.48 -10.57
N LEU A 169 5.25 2.25 -11.59
CA LEU A 169 6.33 3.22 -11.48
C LEU A 169 5.99 4.42 -10.59
N ALA A 170 4.71 4.76 -10.44
CA ALA A 170 4.25 5.84 -9.56
C ALA A 170 4.17 5.44 -8.08
N SER A 171 4.20 4.14 -7.77
CA SER A 171 4.15 3.64 -6.39
C SER A 171 5.35 4.09 -5.57
N GLY A 172 5.14 4.39 -4.28
CA GLY A 172 6.22 4.65 -3.32
C GLY A 172 7.25 3.52 -3.19
N TYR A 173 6.95 2.35 -3.74
CA TYR A 173 7.87 1.22 -3.84
C TYR A 173 8.77 1.24 -5.09
N SER A 174 8.65 2.24 -5.97
CA SER A 174 9.43 2.34 -7.20
C SER A 174 10.38 3.55 -7.24
N PRO A 175 11.10 3.87 -6.15
CA PRO A 175 12.07 4.96 -6.17
C PRO A 175 13.25 4.64 -7.10
N VAL A 176 13.81 5.68 -7.72
CA VAL A 176 15.10 5.54 -8.40
C VAL A 176 16.22 5.52 -7.37
N TYR A 177 17.14 4.58 -7.48
CA TYR A 177 18.34 4.49 -6.66
C TYR A 177 19.56 5.00 -7.41
N SER A 178 20.51 5.55 -6.67
CA SER A 178 21.79 6.00 -7.26
C SER A 178 22.66 4.81 -7.62
N CYS A 179 23.23 4.83 -8.83
CA CYS A 179 24.09 3.76 -9.32
C CYS A 179 25.45 3.71 -8.59
N HIS A 180 25.89 4.84 -8.06
CA HIS A 180 27.19 4.97 -7.39
C HIS A 180 27.17 4.62 -5.90
N VAL A 181 25.99 4.31 -5.33
CA VAL A 181 25.85 3.91 -3.91
C VAL A 181 25.57 2.41 -3.83
N PRO A 182 26.40 1.64 -3.12
CA PRO A 182 26.15 0.22 -2.95
C PRO A 182 24.81 -0.06 -2.27
N THR A 183 24.07 -1.08 -2.72
CA THR A 183 22.77 -1.49 -2.12
C THR A 183 22.85 -1.78 -0.63
N ALA A 184 24.01 -2.29 -0.15
CA ALA A 184 24.26 -2.52 1.26
C ALA A 184 24.22 -1.22 2.10
N GLN A 185 24.72 -0.11 1.55
CA GLN A 185 24.69 1.20 2.20
C GLN A 185 23.27 1.74 2.29
N MET A 186 22.42 1.48 1.29
CA MET A 186 21.03 1.93 1.26
C MET A 186 20.19 1.42 2.42
N ARG A 187 20.65 0.39 3.15
CA ARG A 187 19.97 -0.16 4.33
C ARG A 187 20.11 0.69 5.58
N THR A 188 21.15 1.53 5.67
CA THR A 188 21.48 2.29 6.89
C THR A 188 21.82 3.75 6.62
N LYS A 189 22.38 4.07 5.47
CA LYS A 189 22.82 5.43 5.05
C LYS A 189 22.34 5.69 3.62
N PRO A 190 21.03 5.83 3.41
CA PRO A 190 20.44 6.01 2.10
C PRO A 190 20.84 7.34 1.47
N ILE A 191 21.07 7.33 0.17
CA ILE A 191 21.25 8.50 -0.68
C ILE A 191 20.10 8.52 -1.69
N GLY A 192 19.26 9.53 -1.63
CA GLY A 192 18.14 9.75 -2.54
C GLY A 192 18.23 11.09 -3.24
N THR A 193 17.19 11.43 -3.99
CA THR A 193 16.99 12.74 -4.63
C THR A 193 15.88 13.54 -3.96
N GLY A 194 15.24 12.96 -2.93
CA GLY A 194 13.99 13.43 -2.33
C GLY A 194 14.06 14.77 -1.61
N PRO A 195 12.87 15.29 -1.21
CA PRO A 195 12.74 16.55 -0.50
C PRO A 195 13.41 16.57 0.87
N PHE A 196 13.66 15.40 1.44
CA PHE A 196 14.32 15.26 2.73
C PHE A 196 15.54 14.35 2.63
N LYS A 197 16.50 14.56 3.56
CA LYS A 197 17.67 13.70 3.80
C LYS A 197 17.47 12.98 5.13
N LEU A 198 18.09 11.81 5.30
CA LEU A 198 18.12 11.12 6.60
C LEU A 198 18.98 11.92 7.59
N GLY A 199 18.34 12.43 8.66
CA GLY A 199 19.03 13.05 9.77
C GLY A 199 19.48 12.02 10.81
N GLU A 200 18.54 11.17 11.26
CA GLU A 200 18.79 10.13 12.24
C GLU A 200 17.88 8.93 12.01
N PHE A 201 18.40 7.73 12.17
CA PHE A 201 17.60 6.51 12.32
C PHE A 201 18.17 5.68 13.46
N LYS A 202 17.46 5.69 14.59
CA LYS A 202 17.75 4.85 15.74
C LYS A 202 16.63 3.85 15.91
N GLN A 203 16.99 2.59 15.72
CA GLN A 203 16.07 1.45 15.78
C GLN A 203 15.28 1.45 17.09
N LYS A 204 13.97 1.21 17.02
CA LYS A 204 13.02 1.17 18.15
C LYS A 204 12.85 2.50 18.89
N GLU A 205 13.47 3.59 18.43
CA GLU A 205 13.37 4.89 19.07
C GLU A 205 12.82 5.97 18.15
N ILE A 206 13.54 6.32 17.05
CA ILE A 206 13.16 7.47 16.23
C ILE A 206 13.72 7.40 14.81
N VAL A 207 12.97 7.97 13.86
CA VAL A 207 13.44 8.41 12.56
C VAL A 207 13.33 9.93 12.48
N LYS A 208 14.39 10.61 12.06
CA LYS A 208 14.36 12.05 11.77
C LYS A 208 14.78 12.32 10.34
N LEU A 209 13.98 13.10 9.66
CA LEU A 209 14.29 13.61 8.34
C LEU A 209 14.58 15.11 8.44
N VAL A 210 15.54 15.58 7.66
CA VAL A 210 15.92 16.99 7.55
C VAL A 210 15.71 17.48 6.13
N ARG A 211 15.36 18.75 5.94
CA ARG A 211 15.17 19.37 4.63
C ARG A 211 16.36 19.14 3.72
N ASN A 212 16.11 18.81 2.46
CA ASN A 212 17.10 18.87 1.39
C ASN A 212 17.12 20.31 0.81
N PRO A 213 18.15 21.13 1.08
CA PRO A 213 18.19 22.51 0.58
C PRO A 213 18.38 22.58 -0.94
N ASP A 214 18.93 21.50 -1.54
CA ASP A 214 19.22 21.42 -2.98
C ASP A 214 18.12 20.66 -3.75
N TYR A 215 16.89 20.59 -3.17
CA TYR A 215 15.78 19.88 -3.82
C TYR A 215 15.39 20.55 -5.13
N PHE A 216 15.28 19.76 -6.20
CA PHE A 216 15.10 20.28 -7.56
C PHE A 216 13.74 20.94 -7.82
N LYS A 217 12.71 20.65 -7.01
CA LYS A 217 11.41 21.34 -7.08
C LYS A 217 11.47 22.62 -6.27
N LYS A 218 11.51 23.78 -6.94
CA LYS A 218 11.64 25.10 -6.31
C LYS A 218 10.57 25.35 -5.25
N GLY A 219 10.99 25.89 -4.10
CA GLY A 219 10.11 26.24 -2.97
C GLY A 219 9.66 25.06 -2.12
N LYS A 220 10.09 23.85 -2.43
CA LYS A 220 9.79 22.63 -1.67
C LYS A 220 11.07 22.02 -1.09
N PRO A 221 10.92 21.20 -0.02
CA PRO A 221 9.75 21.07 0.83
C PRO A 221 9.52 22.32 1.68
N TYR A 222 8.32 22.51 2.21
CA TYR A 222 8.03 23.64 3.10
C TYR A 222 8.59 23.42 4.53
N LEU A 223 8.56 22.17 5.01
CA LEU A 223 9.06 21.78 6.34
C LEU A 223 10.58 21.84 6.44
N ASP A 224 11.11 22.14 7.62
CA ASP A 224 12.54 22.00 7.93
C ASP A 224 12.93 20.54 8.20
N GLY A 225 11.97 19.72 8.62
CA GLY A 225 12.19 18.31 8.90
C GLY A 225 10.94 17.61 9.38
N ILE A 226 11.10 16.30 9.68
CA ILE A 226 10.04 15.44 10.20
C ILE A 226 10.64 14.58 11.31
N ASP A 227 10.06 14.65 12.51
CA ASP A 227 10.42 13.80 13.65
C ASP A 227 9.36 12.69 13.81
N MET A 228 9.81 11.45 13.75
CA MET A 228 8.96 10.26 13.79
C MET A 228 9.42 9.29 14.89
N PRO A 229 9.10 9.54 16.19
CA PRO A 229 9.32 8.55 17.23
C PRO A 229 8.55 7.26 16.95
N ILE A 230 9.17 6.13 17.31
CA ILE A 230 8.57 4.80 17.15
C ILE A 230 7.77 4.49 18.39
N VAL A 231 6.43 4.45 18.29
CA VAL A 231 5.50 4.27 19.40
C VAL A 231 4.53 3.13 19.13
N PRO A 232 4.90 1.88 19.46
CA PRO A 232 4.05 0.71 19.20
C PRO A 232 2.78 0.66 20.05
N ALA A 233 2.81 1.26 21.26
CA ALA A 233 1.68 1.24 22.16
C ALA A 233 0.61 2.25 21.72
N ARG A 234 -0.54 1.75 21.24
CA ARG A 234 -1.66 2.54 20.70
C ARG A 234 -2.12 3.63 21.69
N GLY A 235 -2.32 3.29 22.96
CA GLY A 235 -2.77 4.25 23.98
C GLY A 235 -1.77 5.40 24.17
N THR A 236 -0.47 5.10 24.24
CA THR A 236 0.59 6.12 24.36
C THR A 236 0.64 7.03 23.14
N ALA A 237 0.52 6.45 21.93
CA ALA A 237 0.51 7.21 20.69
C ALA A 237 -0.71 8.16 20.62
N MET A 238 -1.90 7.67 21.00
CA MET A 238 -3.13 8.45 21.02
C MET A 238 -3.05 9.59 22.05
N LEU A 239 -2.61 9.32 23.28
CA LEU A 239 -2.41 10.37 24.31
C LEU A 239 -1.41 11.43 23.85
N GLY A 240 -0.34 11.02 23.17
CA GLY A 240 0.62 11.96 22.58
C GLY A 240 0.00 12.85 21.50
N PHE A 241 -0.91 12.33 20.68
CA PHE A 241 -1.63 13.14 19.70
C PHE A 241 -2.64 14.10 20.35
N VAL A 242 -3.47 13.59 21.27
CA VAL A 242 -4.48 14.40 21.99
C VAL A 242 -3.84 15.53 22.80
N SER A 243 -2.68 15.29 23.43
CA SER A 243 -1.94 16.32 24.17
C SER A 243 -1.19 17.33 23.29
N GLY A 244 -1.27 17.20 21.94
CA GLY A 244 -0.54 18.07 21.02
C GLY A 244 0.97 17.80 20.89
N ARG A 245 1.46 16.68 21.46
CA ARG A 245 2.84 16.23 21.27
C ARG A 245 3.12 15.85 19.82
N TYR A 246 2.13 15.32 19.12
CA TYR A 246 2.18 14.97 17.69
C TYR A 246 1.22 15.86 16.90
N ASP A 247 1.68 16.35 15.76
CA ASP A 247 0.91 17.15 14.81
C ASP A 247 0.05 16.25 13.89
N LEU A 248 0.52 15.01 13.65
CA LEU A 248 -0.11 14.03 12.74
C LEU A 248 0.00 12.63 13.35
N THR A 249 -1.07 11.85 13.28
CA THR A 249 -1.02 10.41 13.58
C THR A 249 -0.28 9.66 12.48
N SER A 250 0.24 8.47 12.79
CA SER A 250 0.69 7.58 11.72
C SER A 250 -0.47 7.31 10.75
N PRO A 251 -0.23 7.30 9.42
CA PRO A 251 -1.30 7.03 8.47
C PRO A 251 -2.05 5.73 8.80
N TYR A 252 -3.37 5.80 8.82
CA TYR A 252 -4.27 4.69 9.14
C TYR A 252 -4.04 3.99 10.49
N ALA A 253 -3.44 4.68 11.46
CA ALA A 253 -3.23 4.12 12.80
C ALA A 253 -4.43 4.30 13.74
N VAL A 254 -5.43 5.10 13.35
CA VAL A 254 -6.60 5.40 14.15
C VAL A 254 -7.75 4.46 13.77
N THR A 255 -8.04 3.49 14.63
CA THR A 255 -9.21 2.62 14.43
C THR A 255 -10.51 3.41 14.61
N ILE A 256 -11.62 2.93 14.05
CA ILE A 256 -12.90 3.62 14.12
C ILE A 256 -13.36 3.85 15.57
N PRO A 257 -13.22 2.90 16.51
CA PRO A 257 -13.49 3.17 17.92
C PRO A 257 -12.65 4.31 18.49
N LEU A 258 -11.35 4.32 18.23
CA LEU A 258 -10.44 5.37 18.73
C LEU A 258 -10.73 6.76 18.14
N LEU A 259 -11.28 6.82 16.95
CA LEU A 259 -11.66 8.09 16.31
C LEU A 259 -12.65 8.87 17.17
N LYS A 260 -13.61 8.17 17.78
CA LYS A 260 -14.59 8.79 18.69
C LYS A 260 -13.90 9.39 19.93
N ASP A 261 -12.95 8.66 20.50
CA ASP A 261 -12.20 9.12 21.67
C ASP A 261 -11.30 10.33 21.33
N ILE A 262 -10.66 10.33 20.18
CA ILE A 262 -9.85 11.47 19.72
C ILE A 262 -10.74 12.70 19.53
N LYS A 263 -11.88 12.56 18.85
CA LYS A 263 -12.81 13.68 18.63
C LYS A 263 -13.38 14.25 19.93
N ALA A 264 -13.60 13.41 20.93
CA ALA A 264 -14.07 13.85 22.25
C ALA A 264 -12.99 14.64 23.02
N GLN A 265 -11.72 14.28 22.92
CA GLN A 265 -10.62 14.85 23.70
C GLN A 265 -9.82 15.93 22.94
N ALA A 266 -9.77 15.88 21.62
CA ALA A 266 -9.11 16.86 20.73
C ALA A 266 -10.12 17.32 19.67
N SER A 267 -11.16 18.05 20.08
CA SER A 267 -12.29 18.44 19.25
C SER A 267 -11.94 19.28 18.02
N THR A 268 -10.80 19.97 18.05
CA THR A 268 -10.28 20.76 16.90
C THR A 268 -9.52 19.93 15.88
N ALA A 269 -9.12 18.70 16.22
CA ALA A 269 -8.36 17.85 15.30
C ALA A 269 -9.20 17.49 14.07
N VAL A 270 -8.56 17.53 12.92
CA VAL A 270 -9.15 17.05 11.66
C VAL A 270 -8.87 15.56 11.56
N CYS A 271 -9.90 14.77 11.32
CA CYS A 271 -9.78 13.32 11.16
C CYS A 271 -10.59 12.85 9.96
N GLU A 272 -9.97 12.06 9.11
CA GLU A 272 -10.63 11.42 7.96
C GLU A 272 -10.49 9.90 8.06
N VAL A 273 -11.55 9.19 7.68
CA VAL A 273 -11.57 7.73 7.50
C VAL A 273 -11.58 7.43 6.02
N ALA A 274 -10.73 6.53 5.59
CA ALA A 274 -10.67 6.09 4.20
C ALA A 274 -10.38 4.59 4.09
N PRO A 275 -10.75 3.95 2.98
CA PRO A 275 -10.25 2.64 2.61
C PRO A 275 -8.72 2.62 2.56
N MET A 276 -8.12 1.50 2.90
CA MET A 276 -6.65 1.42 3.05
C MET A 276 -5.94 0.77 1.84
N ASN A 277 -6.67 0.21 0.89
CA ASN A 277 -6.17 -0.72 -0.12
C ASN A 277 -5.31 -1.84 0.50
N ASN A 278 -5.83 -2.39 1.59
CA ASN A 278 -5.19 -3.40 2.40
C ASN A 278 -6.25 -4.37 2.92
N SER A 279 -6.10 -5.66 2.60
CA SER A 279 -7.01 -6.69 3.09
C SER A 279 -6.43 -7.45 4.26
N THR A 280 -7.27 -7.80 5.22
CA THR A 280 -6.98 -8.81 6.24
C THR A 280 -7.31 -10.18 5.67
N ASN A 281 -6.39 -11.13 5.76
CA ASN A 281 -6.56 -12.45 5.18
C ASN A 281 -5.97 -13.57 6.04
N LEU A 282 -6.61 -14.71 5.97
CA LEU A 282 -6.08 -15.97 6.43
C LEU A 282 -5.02 -16.44 5.41
N ILE A 283 -3.86 -16.86 5.87
CA ILE A 283 -2.85 -17.52 5.04
C ILE A 283 -2.67 -18.96 5.51
N VAL A 284 -2.80 -19.90 4.57
CA VAL A 284 -2.66 -21.34 4.85
C VAL A 284 -1.50 -21.87 4.03
N ASN A 285 -0.48 -22.38 4.71
CA ASN A 285 0.66 -23.02 4.05
C ASN A 285 0.25 -24.40 3.54
N SER A 286 -0.01 -24.51 2.24
CA SER A 286 -0.45 -25.76 1.62
C SER A 286 0.63 -26.86 1.59
N GLU A 287 1.88 -26.52 1.84
CA GLU A 287 2.98 -27.47 1.91
C GLU A 287 3.12 -28.10 3.30
N ALA A 288 2.49 -27.50 4.33
CA ALA A 288 2.50 -28.02 5.70
C ALA A 288 1.31 -28.98 5.96
N PRO A 289 1.53 -30.25 6.34
CA PRO A 289 0.43 -31.11 6.76
C PRO A 289 -0.26 -30.59 8.04
N PRO A 290 -1.61 -30.74 8.16
CA PRO A 290 -2.52 -31.41 7.21
C PRO A 290 -3.10 -30.46 6.14
N PHE A 291 -2.55 -29.25 5.93
CA PHE A 291 -3.11 -28.20 5.08
C PHE A 291 -2.86 -28.43 3.58
N ASN A 292 -2.10 -29.46 3.21
CA ASN A 292 -2.10 -30.01 1.84
C ASN A 292 -3.48 -30.62 1.45
N ASN A 293 -4.32 -30.96 2.44
CA ASN A 293 -5.70 -31.39 2.21
C ASN A 293 -6.60 -30.20 1.86
N ALA A 294 -7.18 -30.22 0.65
CA ALA A 294 -8.06 -29.17 0.16
C ALA A 294 -9.36 -29.04 0.98
N ASP A 295 -9.88 -30.13 1.54
CA ASP A 295 -11.11 -30.11 2.35
C ASP A 295 -10.89 -29.29 3.64
N ILE A 296 -9.71 -29.39 4.27
CA ILE A 296 -9.38 -28.60 5.46
C ILE A 296 -9.26 -27.12 5.12
N ARG A 297 -8.57 -26.76 4.03
CA ARG A 297 -8.48 -25.35 3.60
C ARG A 297 -9.84 -24.77 3.27
N ARG A 298 -10.70 -25.55 2.57
CA ARG A 298 -12.08 -25.16 2.27
C ARG A 298 -12.91 -24.99 3.56
N ALA A 299 -12.78 -25.86 4.53
CA ALA A 299 -13.46 -25.73 5.82
C ALA A 299 -13.05 -24.44 6.54
N MET A 300 -11.77 -24.09 6.52
CA MET A 300 -11.28 -22.83 7.10
C MET A 300 -11.84 -21.59 6.37
N LEU A 301 -11.93 -21.63 5.03
CA LEU A 301 -12.57 -20.56 4.25
C LEU A 301 -14.06 -20.39 4.61
N LEU A 302 -14.79 -21.51 4.70
CA LEU A 302 -16.25 -21.53 4.92
C LEU A 302 -16.65 -21.07 6.34
N THR A 303 -15.76 -21.20 7.35
CA THR A 303 -16.10 -20.84 8.73
C THR A 303 -16.08 -19.33 8.97
N ILE A 304 -15.46 -18.55 8.09
CA ILE A 304 -15.22 -17.12 8.31
C ILE A 304 -16.52 -16.32 8.22
N ASP A 305 -16.92 -15.73 9.34
CA ASP A 305 -17.95 -14.71 9.41
C ASP A 305 -17.33 -13.32 9.22
N ARG A 306 -17.32 -12.86 7.97
CA ARG A 306 -16.73 -11.57 7.57
C ARG A 306 -17.46 -10.39 8.17
N LYS A 307 -18.78 -10.49 8.28
CA LYS A 307 -19.60 -9.43 8.88
C LYS A 307 -19.19 -9.19 10.34
N ALA A 308 -19.00 -10.25 11.12
CA ALA A 308 -18.54 -10.14 12.50
C ALA A 308 -17.15 -9.47 12.60
N PHE A 309 -16.21 -9.77 11.70
CA PHE A 309 -14.93 -9.06 11.65
C PHE A 309 -15.09 -7.57 11.39
N ILE A 310 -15.90 -7.18 10.40
CA ILE A 310 -16.14 -5.79 10.01
C ILE A 310 -16.80 -5.02 11.17
N GLU A 311 -17.80 -5.60 11.82
CA GLU A 311 -18.48 -4.97 12.94
C GLU A 311 -17.56 -4.78 14.16
N ILE A 312 -16.80 -5.81 14.53
CA ILE A 312 -15.95 -5.77 15.73
C ILE A 312 -14.75 -4.82 15.52
N LEU A 313 -14.07 -4.91 14.38
CA LEU A 313 -12.81 -4.20 14.14
C LEU A 313 -13.03 -2.78 13.60
N ALA A 314 -14.05 -2.58 12.78
CA ALA A 314 -14.26 -1.35 12.02
C ALA A 314 -15.64 -0.72 12.22
N GLN A 315 -16.49 -1.25 13.10
CA GLN A 315 -17.85 -0.73 13.34
C GLN A 315 -18.62 -0.50 12.02
N GLY A 316 -18.52 -1.44 11.09
CA GLY A 316 -19.17 -1.36 9.78
C GLY A 316 -18.41 -0.58 8.69
N ALA A 317 -17.27 0.04 8.99
CA ALA A 317 -16.54 0.86 8.00
C ALA A 317 -15.62 0.05 7.05
N GLY A 318 -15.43 -1.26 7.29
CA GLY A 318 -14.69 -2.14 6.38
C GLY A 318 -15.62 -2.73 5.31
N GLU A 319 -15.02 -3.30 4.27
CA GLU A 319 -15.75 -3.90 3.15
C GLU A 319 -15.44 -5.40 3.03
N ALA A 320 -16.47 -6.19 2.70
CA ALA A 320 -16.29 -7.57 2.24
C ALA A 320 -15.97 -7.54 0.74
N GLY A 321 -14.93 -8.27 0.33
CA GLY A 321 -14.50 -8.27 -1.07
C GLY A 321 -13.60 -9.45 -1.40
N GLY A 322 -13.27 -9.57 -2.67
CA GLY A 322 -12.39 -10.58 -3.23
C GLY A 322 -10.91 -10.22 -3.09
N VAL A 323 -10.11 -10.77 -3.99
CA VAL A 323 -8.67 -10.50 -4.09
C VAL A 323 -8.41 -9.04 -4.47
N MET A 324 -9.31 -8.44 -5.28
CA MET A 324 -9.33 -7.02 -5.58
C MET A 324 -10.23 -6.26 -4.61
N GLU A 325 -9.80 -5.06 -4.23
CA GLU A 325 -10.58 -4.17 -3.37
C GLU A 325 -11.89 -3.76 -4.05
N PRO A 326 -13.05 -3.89 -3.38
CA PRO A 326 -14.33 -3.45 -3.94
C PRO A 326 -14.44 -1.92 -3.96
N ALA A 327 -15.38 -1.41 -4.75
CA ALA A 327 -15.74 0.00 -4.70
C ALA A 327 -16.29 0.38 -3.31
N PRO A 328 -16.04 1.61 -2.81
CA PRO A 328 -15.38 2.74 -3.50
C PRO A 328 -13.85 2.76 -3.35
N GLY A 329 -13.25 1.86 -2.59
CA GLY A 329 -11.81 1.82 -2.33
C GLY A 329 -10.99 1.45 -3.56
N GLY A 330 -11.44 0.45 -4.32
CA GLY A 330 -10.83 -0.03 -5.56
C GLY A 330 -11.75 0.03 -6.76
N VAL A 331 -11.18 -0.06 -7.97
CA VAL A 331 -11.94 -0.05 -9.23
C VAL A 331 -12.07 -1.43 -9.86
N TRP A 332 -11.32 -2.41 -9.37
CA TRP A 332 -11.21 -3.75 -9.96
C TRP A 332 -12.03 -4.82 -9.23
N GLY A 333 -12.49 -4.55 -8.03
CA GLY A 333 -13.29 -5.50 -7.25
C GLY A 333 -14.56 -5.93 -7.98
N MET A 334 -14.93 -7.19 -7.83
CA MET A 334 -16.16 -7.69 -8.44
C MET A 334 -17.40 -7.06 -7.80
N PRO A 335 -18.50 -6.87 -8.58
CA PRO A 335 -19.76 -6.40 -8.05
C PRO A 335 -20.29 -7.32 -6.95
N LYS A 336 -21.02 -6.75 -5.99
CA LYS A 336 -21.54 -7.48 -4.83
C LYS A 336 -22.38 -8.71 -5.25
N GLU A 337 -23.21 -8.57 -6.28
CA GLU A 337 -24.08 -9.64 -6.79
C GLU A 337 -23.26 -10.84 -7.27
N LEU A 338 -22.11 -10.61 -7.89
CA LEU A 338 -21.19 -11.66 -8.31
C LEU A 338 -20.43 -12.22 -7.10
N PHE A 339 -19.94 -11.36 -6.21
CA PHE A 339 -19.19 -11.73 -5.02
C PHE A 339 -20.00 -12.66 -4.10
N ASP A 340 -21.30 -12.40 -3.91
CA ASP A 340 -22.20 -13.22 -3.10
C ASP A 340 -22.39 -14.63 -3.65
N THR A 341 -22.06 -14.88 -4.94
CA THR A 341 -22.09 -16.22 -5.54
C THR A 341 -20.80 -17.01 -5.34
N VAL A 342 -19.73 -16.36 -4.88
CA VAL A 342 -18.45 -17.04 -4.65
C VAL A 342 -18.58 -17.97 -3.44
N LYS A 343 -18.17 -19.21 -3.60
CA LYS A 343 -18.31 -20.23 -2.56
C LYS A 343 -17.56 -19.82 -1.28
N GLY A 344 -18.27 -19.79 -0.15
CA GLY A 344 -17.75 -19.38 1.15
C GLY A 344 -17.69 -17.88 1.39
N TYR A 345 -18.18 -17.07 0.44
CA TYR A 345 -18.25 -15.61 0.57
C TYR A 345 -19.69 -15.08 0.65
N GLY A 346 -20.69 -15.90 0.31
CA GLY A 346 -22.09 -15.54 0.48
C GLY A 346 -22.50 -15.35 1.96
N PRO A 347 -23.67 -14.74 2.19
CA PRO A 347 -24.06 -14.27 3.52
C PRO A 347 -24.52 -15.37 4.51
N ASP A 348 -24.77 -16.59 4.05
CA ASP A 348 -25.27 -17.69 4.89
C ASP A 348 -24.13 -18.40 5.64
N VAL A 349 -23.67 -17.77 6.71
CA VAL A 349 -22.57 -18.28 7.56
C VAL A 349 -22.95 -19.61 8.23
N ALA A 350 -24.20 -19.80 8.63
CA ALA A 350 -24.63 -21.02 9.31
C ALA A 350 -24.55 -22.23 8.39
N LYS A 351 -25.02 -22.11 7.15
CA LYS A 351 -24.89 -23.14 6.12
C LYS A 351 -23.42 -23.44 5.81
N ASN A 352 -22.61 -22.41 5.63
CA ASN A 352 -21.18 -22.54 5.35
C ASN A 352 -20.46 -23.30 6.48
N ARG A 353 -20.74 -22.98 7.75
CA ARG A 353 -20.16 -23.67 8.92
C ARG A 353 -20.60 -25.14 9.01
N ALA A 354 -21.87 -25.46 8.69
CA ALA A 354 -22.31 -26.83 8.64
C ALA A 354 -21.56 -27.64 7.58
N GLU A 355 -21.34 -27.09 6.37
CA GLU A 355 -20.49 -27.71 5.34
C GLU A 355 -19.05 -27.86 5.84
N ALA A 356 -18.48 -26.82 6.45
CA ALA A 356 -17.12 -26.84 7.00
C ALA A 356 -16.93 -27.94 8.04
N GLN A 357 -17.88 -28.13 8.94
CA GLN A 357 -17.86 -29.21 9.94
C GLN A 357 -17.91 -30.60 9.28
N ALA A 358 -18.70 -30.76 8.22
CA ALA A 358 -18.74 -32.02 7.48
C ALA A 358 -17.39 -32.32 6.80
N LEU A 359 -16.74 -31.34 6.21
CA LEU A 359 -15.40 -31.46 5.61
C LEU A 359 -14.34 -31.82 6.66
N MET A 360 -14.38 -31.21 7.83
CA MET A 360 -13.45 -31.52 8.93
C MET A 360 -13.66 -32.93 9.46
N LYS A 361 -14.91 -33.39 9.63
CA LYS A 361 -15.22 -34.77 10.02
C LYS A 361 -14.71 -35.78 8.97
N LYS A 362 -14.88 -35.49 7.68
CA LYS A 362 -14.33 -36.29 6.59
C LYS A 362 -12.81 -36.39 6.65
N ALA A 363 -12.14 -35.31 7.10
CA ALA A 363 -10.69 -35.26 7.29
C ALA A 363 -10.22 -35.89 8.62
N GLY A 364 -11.14 -36.46 9.45
CA GLY A 364 -10.83 -37.12 10.70
C GLY A 364 -10.85 -36.24 11.94
N TYR A 365 -11.33 -34.99 11.83
CA TYR A 365 -11.43 -34.06 12.97
C TYR A 365 -12.89 -33.86 13.41
N GLY A 366 -13.09 -33.76 14.73
CA GLY A 366 -14.42 -33.61 15.33
C GLY A 366 -14.33 -33.12 16.77
N PRO A 367 -15.46 -33.15 17.52
CA PRO A 367 -15.48 -32.71 18.90
C PRO A 367 -14.45 -33.37 19.79
N ASP A 368 -14.24 -34.68 19.59
CA ASP A 368 -13.35 -35.52 20.41
C ASP A 368 -11.92 -35.61 19.86
N ASN A 369 -11.70 -35.19 18.62
CA ASN A 369 -10.40 -35.16 17.95
C ASN A 369 -10.19 -33.83 17.25
N ARG A 370 -9.84 -32.80 17.99
CA ARG A 370 -9.69 -31.43 17.47
C ARG A 370 -8.27 -31.20 16.92
N LEU A 371 -8.20 -30.45 15.82
CA LEU A 371 -6.92 -30.06 15.24
C LEU A 371 -6.29 -28.92 16.04
N LYS A 372 -5.11 -29.17 16.63
CA LYS A 372 -4.34 -28.14 17.35
C LYS A 372 -3.30 -27.51 16.43
N LEU A 373 -3.22 -26.18 16.43
CA LEU A 373 -2.28 -25.44 15.59
C LEU A 373 -1.89 -24.09 16.19
N LYS A 374 -0.80 -23.51 15.69
CA LYS A 374 -0.44 -22.12 15.94
C LYS A 374 -0.93 -21.22 14.81
N VAL A 375 -1.54 -20.11 15.17
CA VAL A 375 -1.90 -19.03 14.23
C VAL A 375 -0.82 -17.96 14.33
N SER A 376 0.12 -17.98 13.38
CA SER A 376 1.22 -17.03 13.35
C SER A 376 0.76 -15.69 12.79
N THR A 377 1.16 -14.59 13.42
CA THR A 377 0.87 -13.23 12.93
C THR A 377 1.91 -12.23 13.43
N ARG A 378 1.92 -11.03 12.83
CA ARG A 378 2.81 -9.96 13.29
C ARG A 378 2.39 -9.45 14.67
N ASN A 379 3.38 -9.13 15.51
CA ASN A 379 3.16 -8.41 16.76
C ASN A 379 2.88 -6.92 16.49
N HIS A 380 1.76 -6.66 15.81
CA HIS A 380 1.25 -5.35 15.46
C HIS A 380 -0.28 -5.36 15.54
N LEU A 381 -0.89 -4.26 15.93
CA LEU A 381 -2.33 -4.16 16.23
C LEU A 381 -3.23 -4.60 15.07
N LEU A 382 -2.91 -4.16 13.84
CA LEU A 382 -3.69 -4.52 12.63
C LEU A 382 -3.68 -6.03 12.32
N TYR A 383 -2.85 -6.80 13.00
CA TYR A 383 -2.69 -8.23 12.79
C TYR A 383 -3.14 -9.05 13.99
N ARG A 384 -2.81 -8.58 15.20
CA ARG A 384 -3.10 -9.32 16.43
C ARG A 384 -4.60 -9.39 16.71
N ASP A 385 -5.30 -8.25 16.66
CA ASP A 385 -6.70 -8.19 17.02
C ASP A 385 -7.58 -9.08 16.09
N PRO A 386 -7.45 -9.03 14.74
CA PRO A 386 -8.16 -9.97 13.88
C PRO A 386 -7.71 -11.43 14.02
N ALA A 387 -6.46 -11.71 14.42
CA ALA A 387 -6.02 -13.09 14.66
C ALA A 387 -6.75 -13.73 15.85
N VAL A 388 -7.05 -12.96 16.89
CA VAL A 388 -7.85 -13.44 18.04
C VAL A 388 -9.26 -13.82 17.62
N ILE A 389 -9.91 -12.98 16.79
CA ILE A 389 -11.25 -13.28 16.25
C ILE A 389 -11.21 -14.53 15.35
N LEU A 390 -10.19 -14.65 14.49
CA LEU A 390 -10.02 -15.82 13.64
C LEU A 390 -9.89 -17.11 14.45
N ILE A 391 -9.06 -17.11 15.49
CA ILE A 391 -8.87 -18.25 16.39
C ILE A 391 -10.20 -18.68 17.02
N ASP A 392 -11.03 -17.72 17.41
CA ASP A 392 -12.34 -18.02 17.99
C ASP A 392 -13.29 -18.63 16.96
N GLN A 393 -13.34 -18.08 15.74
CA GLN A 393 -14.17 -18.66 14.67
C GLN A 393 -13.71 -20.05 14.21
N LEU A 394 -12.41 -20.34 14.25
CA LEU A 394 -11.88 -21.67 13.91
C LEU A 394 -12.32 -22.76 14.88
N LYS A 395 -12.68 -22.42 16.13
CA LYS A 395 -13.21 -23.39 17.10
C LYS A 395 -14.51 -24.03 16.64
N GLU A 396 -15.33 -23.29 15.85
CA GLU A 396 -16.59 -23.79 15.29
C GLU A 396 -16.41 -25.01 14.38
N ILE A 397 -15.21 -25.19 13.84
CA ILE A 397 -14.85 -26.29 12.93
C ILE A 397 -13.79 -27.22 13.52
N TYR A 398 -13.78 -27.37 14.84
CA TYR A 398 -12.90 -28.29 15.56
C TYR A 398 -11.41 -27.97 15.46
N ILE A 399 -11.04 -26.70 15.30
CA ILE A 399 -9.65 -26.23 15.30
C ILE A 399 -9.39 -25.44 16.58
N ASP A 400 -8.37 -25.85 17.35
CA ASP A 400 -7.88 -25.15 18.53
C ASP A 400 -6.60 -24.39 18.15
N GLY A 401 -6.74 -23.10 17.93
CA GLY A 401 -5.64 -22.21 17.56
C GLY A 401 -4.97 -21.57 18.78
N GLU A 402 -3.65 -21.52 18.78
CA GLU A 402 -2.83 -20.75 19.73
C GLU A 402 -2.20 -19.56 18.98
N LEU A 403 -2.24 -18.37 19.58
CA LEU A 403 -1.67 -17.16 18.97
C LEU A 403 -0.13 -17.19 19.04
N ASP A 404 0.53 -17.07 17.88
CA ASP A 404 1.99 -16.96 17.74
C ASP A 404 2.35 -15.57 17.21
N LEU A 405 2.86 -14.68 18.08
CA LEU A 405 3.23 -13.30 17.74
C LEU A 405 4.69 -13.21 17.30
N VAL A 406 4.92 -12.68 16.10
CA VAL A 406 6.22 -12.57 15.45
C VAL A 406 6.58 -11.10 15.21
N ASP A 407 7.79 -10.69 15.58
CA ASP A 407 8.30 -9.34 15.31
C ASP A 407 8.33 -9.06 13.80
N THR A 408 7.99 -7.82 13.41
CA THR A 408 7.96 -7.39 12.00
C THR A 408 9.25 -7.70 11.24
N ALA A 409 10.40 -7.49 11.86
CA ALA A 409 11.70 -7.74 11.24
C ALA A 409 11.92 -9.24 10.88
N LEU A 410 11.24 -10.14 11.57
CA LEU A 410 11.33 -11.60 11.37
C LEU A 410 10.17 -12.14 10.54
N TRP A 411 9.01 -11.48 10.55
CA TRP A 411 7.77 -11.96 9.94
C TRP A 411 7.90 -12.31 8.46
N PHE A 412 8.35 -11.36 7.65
CA PHE A 412 8.41 -11.57 6.21
C PHE A 412 9.41 -12.65 5.80
N ASN A 413 10.49 -12.83 6.58
CA ASN A 413 11.41 -13.94 6.38
C ASN A 413 10.79 -15.29 6.74
N LYS A 414 10.01 -15.33 7.85
CA LYS A 414 9.30 -16.54 8.32
C LYS A 414 8.30 -17.00 7.27
N VAL A 415 7.42 -16.11 6.78
CA VAL A 415 6.38 -16.48 5.81
C VAL A 415 6.94 -16.77 4.42
N ALA A 416 8.00 -16.08 3.99
CA ALA A 416 8.65 -16.35 2.71
C ALA A 416 9.33 -17.74 2.67
N ARG A 417 9.87 -18.20 3.80
CA ARG A 417 10.38 -19.58 3.95
C ARG A 417 9.32 -20.62 4.26
N LYS A 418 8.04 -20.18 4.36
CA LYS A 418 6.90 -21.04 4.73
C LYS A 418 7.09 -21.75 6.09
N ASP A 419 7.80 -21.09 7.00
CA ASP A 419 8.03 -21.55 8.38
C ASP A 419 6.82 -21.25 9.27
N TYR A 420 5.64 -21.70 8.85
CA TYR A 420 4.36 -21.60 9.54
C TYR A 420 3.36 -22.59 8.92
N SER A 421 2.28 -22.89 9.61
CA SER A 421 1.19 -23.72 9.08
C SER A 421 -0.02 -22.85 8.69
N VAL A 422 -0.49 -22.08 9.64
CA VAL A 422 -1.63 -21.16 9.49
C VAL A 422 -1.22 -19.80 10.04
N GLY A 423 -1.64 -18.75 9.39
CA GLY A 423 -1.38 -17.40 9.87
C GLY A 423 -2.48 -16.43 9.48
N LEU A 424 -2.47 -15.29 10.16
CA LEU A 424 -3.24 -14.13 9.73
C LEU A 424 -2.27 -13.06 9.22
N ASN A 425 -2.54 -12.54 8.05
CA ASN A 425 -1.74 -11.51 7.44
C ASN A 425 -2.62 -10.34 6.97
N THR A 426 -2.02 -9.17 6.79
CA THR A 426 -2.60 -8.13 5.94
C THR A 426 -1.82 -8.06 4.65
N THR A 427 -2.54 -7.99 3.54
CA THR A 427 -1.96 -7.85 2.21
C THR A 427 -2.39 -6.50 1.66
N GLY A 428 -1.42 -5.63 1.46
CA GLY A 428 -1.68 -4.32 0.90
C GLY A 428 -1.25 -4.24 -0.55
N ASN A 429 -2.01 -3.51 -1.33
CA ASN A 429 -1.69 -3.20 -2.70
C ASN A 429 -1.07 -1.80 -2.75
N GLY A 430 0.18 -1.71 -3.19
CA GLY A 430 0.88 -0.43 -3.41
C GLY A 430 0.23 0.39 -4.52
N VAL A 431 -0.52 -0.26 -5.39
CA VAL A 431 -1.32 0.34 -6.45
C VAL A 431 -2.65 -0.41 -6.59
N ASP A 432 -3.68 0.27 -7.06
CA ASP A 432 -4.95 -0.37 -7.42
C ASP A 432 -4.88 -0.85 -8.87
N ASP A 433 -4.16 -1.96 -9.07
CA ASP A 433 -4.09 -2.67 -10.36
C ASP A 433 -3.88 -4.17 -10.14
N PRO A 434 -4.60 -5.04 -10.89
CA PRO A 434 -4.50 -6.49 -10.78
C PRO A 434 -3.10 -7.06 -11.00
N ASP A 435 -2.28 -6.41 -11.83
CA ASP A 435 -0.93 -6.87 -12.12
C ASP A 435 -0.08 -6.98 -10.87
N GLN A 436 -0.16 -5.97 -9.97
CA GLN A 436 0.55 -6.10 -8.71
C GLN A 436 0.10 -7.34 -7.95
N THR A 437 -1.20 -7.46 -7.73
CA THR A 437 -1.75 -8.49 -6.86
C THR A 437 -1.52 -9.90 -7.40
N TYR A 438 -1.79 -10.12 -8.68
CA TYR A 438 -1.65 -11.46 -9.28
C TYR A 438 -0.19 -11.88 -9.39
N PHE A 439 0.67 -11.05 -9.96
CA PHE A 439 2.07 -11.41 -10.14
C PHE A 439 2.85 -11.44 -8.82
N GLU A 440 2.47 -10.63 -7.83
CA GLU A 440 3.17 -10.59 -6.55
C GLU A 440 2.71 -11.70 -5.60
N HIS A 441 1.42 -11.99 -5.52
CA HIS A 441 0.87 -12.86 -4.48
C HIS A 441 0.41 -14.24 -4.95
N TYR A 442 0.15 -14.41 -6.25
CA TYR A 442 -0.45 -15.64 -6.79
C TYR A 442 0.34 -16.30 -7.92
N ALA A 443 1.33 -15.64 -8.51
CA ALA A 443 2.21 -16.32 -9.47
C ALA A 443 3.01 -17.42 -8.77
N CYS A 444 3.14 -18.58 -9.42
CA CYS A 444 3.73 -19.81 -8.85
C CYS A 444 5.12 -19.62 -8.24
N LYS A 445 5.95 -18.75 -8.85
CA LYS A 445 7.35 -18.53 -8.44
C LYS A 445 7.58 -17.21 -7.71
N SER A 446 6.52 -16.50 -7.32
CA SER A 446 6.69 -15.22 -6.63
C SER A 446 7.23 -15.42 -5.20
N GLU A 447 8.22 -14.63 -4.81
CA GLU A 447 8.75 -14.60 -3.44
C GLU A 447 7.70 -14.23 -2.38
N ARG A 448 6.62 -13.55 -2.78
CA ARG A 448 5.52 -13.16 -1.91
C ARG A 448 4.30 -14.09 -1.97
N ASN A 449 4.41 -15.17 -2.70
CA ASN A 449 3.44 -16.24 -2.68
C ASN A 449 3.66 -17.11 -1.41
N TYR A 450 3.26 -16.58 -0.27
CA TYR A 450 3.52 -17.20 1.03
C TYR A 450 2.77 -18.51 1.25
N VAL A 451 1.66 -18.71 0.54
CA VAL A 451 0.75 -19.85 0.75
C VAL A 451 1.06 -21.08 -0.13
N GLY A 452 2.03 -20.96 -1.04
CA GLY A 452 2.34 -22.04 -1.99
C GLY A 452 1.25 -22.24 -3.05
N TYR A 453 0.47 -21.19 -3.35
CA TYR A 453 -0.50 -21.25 -4.43
C TYR A 453 0.19 -21.45 -5.77
N CYS A 454 -0.24 -22.41 -6.56
CA CYS A 454 0.22 -22.55 -7.93
C CYS A 454 -0.85 -23.26 -8.77
N ASN A 455 -1.50 -22.47 -9.61
CA ASN A 455 -2.42 -22.99 -10.63
C ASN A 455 -1.98 -22.45 -12.00
N PRO A 456 -1.27 -23.28 -12.81
CA PRO A 456 -0.73 -22.85 -14.11
C PRO A 456 -1.81 -22.40 -15.11
N GLU A 457 -3.02 -22.91 -15.01
CA GLU A 457 -4.12 -22.52 -15.91
C GLU A 457 -4.61 -21.09 -15.57
N ILE A 458 -4.70 -20.75 -14.30
CA ILE A 458 -5.04 -19.40 -13.86
C ILE A 458 -3.87 -18.43 -14.14
N GLU A 459 -2.62 -18.84 -13.88
CA GLU A 459 -1.45 -18.01 -14.13
C GLU A 459 -1.31 -17.59 -15.60
N LYS A 460 -1.75 -18.42 -16.55
CA LYS A 460 -1.79 -18.05 -17.98
C LYS A 460 -2.71 -16.86 -18.27
N LEU A 461 -3.72 -16.63 -17.43
CA LEU A 461 -4.64 -15.51 -17.58
C LEU A 461 -4.06 -14.17 -17.12
N PHE A 462 -3.04 -14.18 -16.26
CA PHE A 462 -2.41 -12.95 -15.73
C PHE A 462 -1.85 -12.05 -16.84
N PRO A 463 -0.99 -12.54 -17.77
CA PRO A 463 -0.54 -11.72 -18.89
C PRO A 463 -1.64 -11.34 -19.87
N ILE A 464 -2.72 -12.12 -19.99
CA ILE A 464 -3.84 -11.83 -20.90
C ILE A 464 -4.62 -10.61 -20.37
N GLN A 465 -5.02 -10.61 -19.08
CA GLN A 465 -5.69 -9.47 -18.49
C GLN A 465 -4.80 -8.22 -18.47
N SER A 466 -3.49 -8.39 -18.23
CA SER A 466 -2.51 -7.30 -18.21
C SER A 466 -2.41 -6.56 -19.56
N ALA A 467 -2.53 -7.28 -20.67
CA ALA A 467 -2.47 -6.72 -22.02
C ALA A 467 -3.79 -6.12 -22.52
N GLU A 468 -4.92 -6.41 -21.85
CA GLU A 468 -6.24 -5.90 -22.26
C GLU A 468 -6.32 -4.38 -21.99
N ARG A 469 -6.63 -3.61 -23.03
CA ARG A 469 -6.72 -2.14 -22.98
C ARG A 469 -8.14 -1.63 -22.72
N ASP A 470 -9.14 -2.43 -23.04
CA ASP A 470 -10.53 -2.12 -22.72
C ASP A 470 -10.79 -2.43 -21.25
N ILE A 471 -11.06 -1.41 -20.45
CA ILE A 471 -11.19 -1.53 -19.01
C ILE A 471 -12.35 -2.44 -18.59
N GLU A 472 -13.47 -2.44 -19.31
CA GLU A 472 -14.63 -3.27 -18.94
C GLU A 472 -14.42 -4.73 -19.32
N LYS A 473 -13.71 -5.02 -20.41
CA LYS A 473 -13.27 -6.37 -20.73
C LYS A 473 -12.24 -6.87 -19.74
N ARG A 474 -11.28 -6.02 -19.36
CA ARG A 474 -10.26 -6.34 -18.38
C ARG A 474 -10.88 -6.65 -17.01
N LYS A 475 -11.86 -5.88 -16.54
CA LYS A 475 -12.61 -6.15 -15.30
C LYS A 475 -13.25 -7.55 -15.32
N LYS A 476 -13.89 -7.94 -16.41
CA LYS A 476 -14.52 -9.29 -16.53
C LYS A 476 -13.49 -10.41 -16.38
N LEU A 477 -12.33 -10.28 -17.03
CA LEU A 477 -11.23 -11.24 -16.88
C LEU A 477 -10.72 -11.28 -15.43
N VAL A 478 -10.57 -10.10 -14.81
CA VAL A 478 -10.13 -9.96 -13.42
C VAL A 478 -11.11 -10.64 -12.47
N TRP A 479 -12.43 -10.44 -12.63
CA TRP A 479 -13.44 -11.07 -11.79
C TRP A 479 -13.48 -12.60 -11.93
N GLU A 480 -13.25 -13.10 -13.13
CA GLU A 480 -13.15 -14.55 -13.38
C GLU A 480 -11.93 -15.15 -12.66
N ILE A 481 -10.77 -14.53 -12.80
CA ILE A 481 -9.54 -14.93 -12.11
C ILE A 481 -9.72 -14.85 -10.59
N ASP A 482 -10.26 -13.76 -10.09
CA ASP A 482 -10.51 -13.52 -8.67
C ASP A 482 -11.40 -14.60 -8.07
N LYS A 483 -12.54 -14.90 -8.70
CA LYS A 483 -13.46 -15.97 -8.29
C LYS A 483 -12.76 -17.32 -8.16
N GLN A 484 -11.98 -17.71 -9.16
CA GLN A 484 -11.28 -19.00 -9.16
C GLN A 484 -10.25 -19.08 -8.01
N ILE A 485 -9.45 -18.03 -7.81
CA ILE A 485 -8.48 -17.95 -6.72
C ILE A 485 -9.15 -18.04 -5.35
N LEU A 486 -10.27 -17.34 -5.15
CA LEU A 486 -11.00 -17.32 -3.88
C LEU A 486 -11.56 -18.70 -3.51
N GLU A 487 -12.13 -19.43 -4.49
CA GLU A 487 -12.76 -20.73 -4.26
C GLU A 487 -11.76 -21.86 -3.92
N GLU A 488 -10.48 -21.69 -4.25
CA GLU A 488 -9.42 -22.65 -3.91
C GLU A 488 -8.96 -22.57 -2.44
N GLY A 489 -9.27 -21.48 -1.73
CA GLY A 489 -9.13 -21.36 -0.28
C GLY A 489 -7.70 -21.31 0.27
N PHE A 490 -6.69 -20.94 -0.52
CA PHE A 490 -5.30 -20.80 -0.05
C PHE A 490 -5.08 -19.53 0.77
N ARG A 491 -5.75 -18.44 0.38
CA ARG A 491 -5.66 -17.14 1.04
C ARG A 491 -7.04 -16.49 1.13
N PRO A 492 -7.93 -17.00 1.98
CA PRO A 492 -9.25 -16.40 2.18
C PRO A 492 -9.14 -14.94 2.59
N ILE A 493 -9.74 -14.05 1.81
CA ILE A 493 -9.88 -12.65 2.18
C ILE A 493 -10.97 -12.55 3.25
N ILE A 494 -10.66 -11.88 4.35
CA ILE A 494 -11.56 -11.69 5.49
C ILE A 494 -12.31 -10.37 5.33
N MET A 495 -11.57 -9.26 5.17
CA MET A 495 -12.14 -7.94 4.95
C MET A 495 -11.11 -7.01 4.30
N TRP A 496 -11.59 -6.02 3.60
CA TRP A 496 -10.83 -4.84 3.22
C TRP A 496 -10.94 -3.80 4.33
N ASN A 497 -9.78 -3.27 4.73
CA ASN A 497 -9.68 -2.44 5.90
C ASN A 497 -9.99 -0.97 5.58
N ALA A 498 -10.67 -0.31 6.50
CA ALA A 498 -10.75 1.15 6.56
C ALA A 498 -10.21 1.62 7.91
N SER A 499 -9.57 2.77 7.93
CA SER A 499 -9.02 3.34 9.16
C SER A 499 -8.89 4.86 9.07
N GLY A 500 -8.67 5.49 10.21
CA GLY A 500 -8.56 6.93 10.33
C GLY A 500 -7.12 7.43 10.33
N THR A 501 -6.98 8.66 9.87
CA THR A 501 -5.80 9.49 10.09
C THR A 501 -6.26 10.81 10.67
N CYS A 502 -5.59 11.30 11.72
CA CYS A 502 -5.91 12.56 12.35
C CYS A 502 -4.71 13.49 12.34
N TRP A 503 -4.96 14.81 12.20
CA TRP A 503 -3.93 15.82 12.28
C TRP A 503 -4.43 17.10 12.97
N GLN A 504 -3.51 17.87 13.52
CA GLN A 504 -3.82 19.14 14.15
C GLN A 504 -4.17 20.20 13.08
N PRO A 505 -5.05 21.17 13.36
CA PRO A 505 -5.56 22.15 12.39
C PRO A 505 -4.46 22.98 11.69
N HIS A 506 -3.31 23.15 12.35
CA HIS A 506 -2.17 23.87 11.77
C HIS A 506 -1.36 23.06 10.76
N VAL A 507 -1.60 21.75 10.61
CA VAL A 507 -1.03 20.95 9.53
C VAL A 507 -1.83 21.19 8.26
N LYS A 508 -1.18 21.71 7.24
CA LYS A 508 -1.76 22.05 5.95
C LYS A 508 -1.09 21.24 4.83
N GLY A 509 -1.77 21.10 3.70
CA GLY A 509 -1.23 20.36 2.55
C GLY A 509 -1.11 18.85 2.76
N TYR A 510 -1.58 18.30 3.89
CA TYR A 510 -1.72 16.86 4.11
C TYR A 510 -3.10 16.39 3.66
N ARG A 511 -3.15 15.30 2.92
CA ARG A 511 -4.39 14.67 2.46
C ARG A 511 -4.23 13.15 2.56
N PRO A 512 -5.09 12.44 3.31
CA PRO A 512 -5.16 10.98 3.22
C PRO A 512 -5.62 10.54 1.82
N MET A 513 -4.99 9.52 1.30
CA MET A 513 -5.39 8.85 0.07
C MET A 513 -5.56 7.35 0.32
N VAL A 514 -6.32 6.65 -0.52
CA VAL A 514 -6.60 5.21 -0.36
C VAL A 514 -5.33 4.40 -0.15
N ASN A 515 -4.27 4.72 -0.89
CA ASN A 515 -2.98 4.04 -0.77
C ASN A 515 -1.95 4.81 0.09
N SER A 516 -2.37 5.61 1.07
CA SER A 516 -1.44 6.46 1.88
C SER A 516 -0.28 5.70 2.49
N LEU A 517 -0.49 4.44 2.92
CA LEU A 517 0.59 3.60 3.46
C LEU A 517 1.73 3.35 2.47
N TYR A 518 1.47 3.46 1.19
CA TYR A 518 2.43 3.16 0.12
C TYR A 518 2.85 4.40 -0.64
N ASN A 519 1.93 5.36 -0.83
CA ASN A 519 2.10 6.44 -1.80
C ASN A 519 1.98 7.84 -1.21
N GLY A 520 1.51 7.99 0.05
CA GLY A 520 1.13 9.27 0.64
C GLY A 520 2.19 9.91 1.56
N SER A 521 3.43 9.44 1.58
CA SER A 521 4.46 9.87 2.54
C SER A 521 5.61 10.65 1.91
N ARG A 522 5.37 11.37 0.81
CA ARG A 522 6.37 12.27 0.22
C ARG A 522 6.54 13.53 1.07
N PHE A 523 5.48 14.05 1.67
CA PHE A 523 5.42 15.23 2.55
C PHE A 523 5.98 16.54 1.96
N GLU A 524 6.29 16.60 0.68
CA GLU A 524 6.87 17.81 0.07
C GLU A 524 5.88 18.99 0.00
N ASP A 525 4.57 18.72 0.07
CA ASP A 525 3.47 19.70 0.03
C ASP A 525 2.94 20.07 1.42
N VAL A 526 3.41 19.39 2.47
CA VAL A 526 2.96 19.63 3.84
C VAL A 526 3.66 20.82 4.45
N TRP A 527 2.91 21.68 5.14
CA TRP A 527 3.43 22.85 5.85
C TRP A 527 2.69 23.10 7.17
N LEU A 528 3.27 23.90 8.04
CA LEU A 528 2.72 24.21 9.36
C LEU A 528 2.27 25.66 9.41
N ASP A 529 0.98 25.87 9.70
CA ASP A 529 0.38 27.19 9.92
C ASP A 529 0.48 27.56 11.42
N LYS A 530 1.71 27.76 11.86
CA LYS A 530 2.06 28.19 13.24
C LYS A 530 2.62 29.58 13.24
#